data_ad90d6e471c4cd78e4d4ee758f1bfd4b
#
_entry.id   ad90d6e471c4cd78e4d4ee758f1bfd4b
#
_cell.length_a   1.000
_cell.length_b   1.000
_cell.length_c   1.000
_cell.angle_alpha   90.00
_cell.angle_beta   90.00
_cell.angle_gamma   90.00
#
_symmetry.space_group_name_H-M   'P 1'
#
loop_
_entity.id
_entity.type
_entity.pdbx_description
1 polymer ?
#
loop_
_entity_poly.entity_id
_entity_poly.type
_entity_poly.pdbx_seq_one_letter_code
_entity_poly.pdbx_strand_id
1 'polypeptide(L)'
;MVCFHWSDDNGRVTDKNLKHYSDMAAGGAGLIIGEATAVTKRGRLHETQLGLWEDSQTEGWKRLADAIHKYEVPFFVQLLHAGVSGIDKNADCPSDYIRRDGNGELRSAGREMSAGRIREVIDDFVRAAVRAQRAGLDGIELHGCHSYLICQFFNRNINRREDIYGQRREKFALDILQGIRESCGEDFVAGIRLGAFEPDLEDGIRNALLLDGKADFLDVSYGFAGESVPYRPEGYPFSEAIYGAQEMKKCLPDMPVFGVDGITDAESAEQALQRSGVDMIDVGRGFLVNPDFGNAALEGRDCGKCLHCRPACRWSPFLNDGTVQCPGRNLFLRSQGNECC
;
A
#
# COMPACT_ATOMS: atom_id res chain seq x y z
N MET A 1 -2.60 1.55 -0.63
CA MET A 1 -2.83 1.43 -2.10
C MET A 1 -4.11 0.66 -2.34
N VAL A 2 -4.73 0.88 -3.47
CA VAL A 2 -5.95 0.19 -3.88
C VAL A 2 -5.55 -1.00 -4.73
N CYS A 3 -6.37 -2.04 -4.77
CA CYS A 3 -6.33 -3.07 -5.81
C CYS A 3 -7.41 -2.70 -6.84
N PHE A 4 -7.05 -2.48 -8.09
CA PHE A 4 -7.98 -2.03 -9.13
C PHE A 4 -8.81 -3.16 -9.74
N HIS A 5 -8.46 -4.40 -9.49
CA HIS A 5 -9.12 -5.59 -10.05
C HIS A 5 -9.16 -5.61 -11.59
N TRP A 6 -8.09 -5.12 -12.21
CA TRP A 6 -7.97 -5.06 -13.67
C TRP A 6 -7.01 -6.09 -14.26
N SER A 7 -6.42 -6.95 -13.42
CA SER A 7 -5.61 -8.05 -13.94
C SER A 7 -6.46 -9.07 -14.71
N ASP A 8 -5.80 -9.85 -15.54
CA ASP A 8 -6.39 -11.10 -16.03
C ASP A 8 -6.47 -12.16 -14.91
N ASP A 9 -7.04 -13.34 -15.20
CA ASP A 9 -7.21 -14.45 -14.24
C ASP A 9 -5.87 -14.99 -13.72
N ASN A 10 -4.77 -14.65 -14.36
CA ASN A 10 -3.40 -15.02 -14.00
C ASN A 10 -2.64 -13.88 -13.31
N GLY A 11 -3.31 -12.81 -12.92
CA GLY A 11 -2.70 -11.68 -12.21
C GLY A 11 -1.77 -10.83 -13.07
N ARG A 12 -1.91 -10.84 -14.41
CA ARG A 12 -1.05 -10.09 -15.31
C ARG A 12 -1.55 -8.66 -15.50
N VAL A 13 -0.60 -7.77 -15.75
CA VAL A 13 -0.87 -6.37 -16.11
C VAL A 13 -1.65 -6.31 -17.43
N THR A 14 -2.70 -5.50 -17.45
CA THR A 14 -3.55 -5.26 -18.63
C THR A 14 -3.34 -3.85 -19.17
N ASP A 15 -3.91 -3.55 -20.34
CA ASP A 15 -3.83 -2.22 -20.94
C ASP A 15 -4.55 -1.14 -20.10
N LYS A 16 -5.52 -1.54 -19.24
CA LYS A 16 -6.16 -0.62 -18.27
C LYS A 16 -5.14 -0.13 -17.22
N ASN A 17 -4.33 -1.05 -16.66
CA ASN A 17 -3.27 -0.68 -15.74
C ASN A 17 -2.25 0.22 -16.45
N LEU A 18 -1.82 -0.15 -17.66
CA LEU A 18 -0.85 0.61 -18.44
C LEU A 18 -1.32 2.05 -18.66
N LYS A 19 -2.56 2.24 -19.15
CA LYS A 19 -3.12 3.57 -19.36
C LYS A 19 -3.18 4.37 -18.06
N HIS A 20 -3.68 3.77 -16.98
CA HIS A 20 -3.88 4.46 -15.71
C HIS A 20 -2.58 5.00 -15.11
N TYR A 21 -1.55 4.18 -15.03
CA TYR A 21 -0.28 4.58 -14.46
C TYR A 21 0.51 5.52 -15.39
N SER A 22 0.40 5.34 -16.71
CA SER A 22 0.99 6.27 -17.67
C SER A 22 0.35 7.66 -17.60
N ASP A 23 -0.97 7.74 -17.43
CA ASP A 23 -1.67 9.02 -17.27
C ASP A 23 -1.20 9.75 -15.99
N MET A 24 -0.98 9.02 -14.89
CA MET A 24 -0.47 9.60 -13.63
C MET A 24 0.99 10.06 -13.75
N ALA A 25 1.83 9.29 -14.44
CA ALA A 25 3.21 9.68 -14.69
C ALA A 25 3.30 10.94 -15.54
N ALA A 26 2.54 11.01 -16.64
CA ALA A 26 2.40 12.21 -17.48
C ALA A 26 1.86 13.41 -16.68
N GLY A 27 1.04 13.15 -15.67
CA GLY A 27 0.37 14.14 -14.83
C GLY A 27 1.21 14.69 -13.67
N GLY A 28 2.52 14.45 -13.66
CA GLY A 28 3.44 15.07 -12.71
C GLY A 28 3.53 14.38 -11.35
N ALA A 29 3.28 13.07 -11.28
CA ALA A 29 3.62 12.30 -10.09
C ALA A 29 5.16 12.30 -9.89
N GLY A 30 5.65 12.57 -8.67
CA GLY A 30 7.09 12.53 -8.36
C GLY A 30 7.60 11.12 -8.05
N LEU A 31 6.70 10.21 -7.65
CA LEU A 31 6.92 8.79 -7.42
C LEU A 31 5.58 8.07 -7.63
N ILE A 32 5.60 6.91 -8.26
CA ILE A 32 4.43 6.04 -8.32
C ILE A 32 4.71 4.74 -7.58
N ILE A 33 3.87 4.42 -6.59
CA ILE A 33 3.82 3.11 -5.96
C ILE A 33 2.62 2.37 -6.54
N GLY A 34 2.87 1.35 -7.35
CA GLY A 34 1.86 0.52 -7.99
C GLY A 34 0.98 -0.20 -6.97
N GLU A 35 -0.21 -0.61 -7.39
CA GLU A 35 -1.21 -1.23 -6.53
C GLU A 35 -0.72 -2.49 -5.80
N ALA A 36 -1.43 -2.82 -4.70
CA ALA A 36 -1.16 -4.03 -3.93
C ALA A 36 -1.12 -5.29 -4.81
N THR A 37 0.06 -5.89 -4.91
CA THR A 37 0.41 -6.98 -5.84
C THR A 37 0.76 -8.23 -5.06
N ALA A 38 0.09 -9.32 -5.35
CA ALA A 38 0.23 -10.56 -4.59
C ALA A 38 1.56 -11.27 -4.89
N VAL A 39 2.27 -11.72 -3.84
CA VAL A 39 3.51 -12.49 -3.95
C VAL A 39 3.28 -13.99 -4.10
N THR A 40 2.04 -14.45 -3.83
CA THR A 40 1.58 -15.82 -4.07
C THR A 40 0.15 -15.83 -4.59
N LYS A 41 -0.20 -16.81 -5.40
CA LYS A 41 -1.57 -16.99 -5.88
C LYS A 41 -2.56 -17.20 -4.73
N ARG A 42 -2.13 -17.81 -3.64
CA ARG A 42 -2.90 -18.09 -2.44
C ARG A 42 -3.05 -16.87 -1.54
N GLY A 43 -2.04 -16.00 -1.52
CA GLY A 43 -2.02 -14.75 -0.73
C GLY A 43 -2.76 -13.58 -1.37
N ARG A 44 -3.59 -13.80 -2.39
CA ARG A 44 -4.36 -12.75 -3.04
C ARG A 44 -5.48 -12.23 -2.16
N LEU A 45 -5.77 -10.93 -2.29
CA LEU A 45 -6.95 -10.29 -1.73
C LEU A 45 -8.20 -10.56 -2.57
N HIS A 46 -8.03 -10.67 -3.89
CA HIS A 46 -9.08 -10.89 -4.86
C HIS A 46 -8.58 -11.71 -6.06
N GLU A 47 -9.48 -12.38 -6.78
CA GLU A 47 -9.11 -13.22 -7.93
C GLU A 47 -8.47 -12.45 -9.08
N THR A 48 -8.89 -11.20 -9.30
CA THR A 48 -8.38 -10.30 -10.33
C THR A 48 -7.34 -9.31 -9.80
N GLN A 49 -6.58 -9.68 -8.79
CA GLN A 49 -5.47 -8.90 -8.26
C GLN A 49 -4.20 -9.14 -9.07
N LEU A 50 -3.42 -8.07 -9.33
CA LEU A 50 -2.08 -8.18 -9.92
C LEU A 50 -1.16 -9.08 -9.08
N GLY A 51 -0.25 -9.76 -9.73
CA GLY A 51 0.70 -10.67 -9.13
C GLY A 51 2.12 -10.52 -9.62
N LEU A 52 3.04 -11.00 -8.77
CA LEU A 52 4.46 -11.24 -9.08
C LEU A 52 4.91 -12.61 -8.54
N TRP A 53 4.00 -13.59 -8.52
CA TRP A 53 4.29 -14.95 -8.01
C TRP A 53 4.94 -15.88 -9.02
N GLU A 54 4.95 -15.52 -10.32
CA GLU A 54 5.57 -16.32 -11.39
C GLU A 54 6.22 -15.43 -12.46
N ASP A 55 7.18 -16.00 -13.19
CA ASP A 55 7.98 -15.24 -14.15
C ASP A 55 7.18 -14.76 -15.37
N SER A 56 6.09 -15.45 -15.71
CA SER A 56 5.19 -15.06 -16.80
C SER A 56 4.50 -13.70 -16.61
N GLN A 57 4.54 -13.16 -15.38
CA GLN A 57 3.96 -11.85 -15.03
C GLN A 57 4.96 -10.69 -15.27
N THR A 58 6.28 -10.98 -15.32
CA THR A 58 7.35 -9.98 -15.38
C THR A 58 7.26 -9.07 -16.61
N GLU A 59 6.89 -9.63 -17.78
CA GLU A 59 6.80 -8.85 -19.03
C GLU A 59 5.74 -7.73 -18.94
N GLY A 60 4.60 -8.00 -18.30
CA GLY A 60 3.56 -6.97 -18.08
C GLY A 60 4.07 -5.81 -17.21
N TRP A 61 4.80 -6.13 -16.15
CA TRP A 61 5.42 -5.14 -15.26
C TRP A 61 6.53 -4.34 -15.98
N LYS A 62 7.32 -5.01 -16.84
CA LYS A 62 8.31 -4.31 -17.67
C LYS A 62 7.67 -3.29 -18.60
N ARG A 63 6.61 -3.66 -19.31
CA ARG A 63 5.86 -2.71 -20.17
C ARG A 63 5.37 -1.50 -19.37
N LEU A 64 4.96 -1.73 -18.11
CA LEU A 64 4.46 -0.68 -17.22
C LEU A 64 5.60 0.25 -16.78
N ALA A 65 6.73 -0.31 -16.36
CA ALA A 65 7.94 0.45 -16.00
C ALA A 65 8.43 1.28 -17.20
N ASP A 66 8.60 0.66 -18.38
CA ASP A 66 9.01 1.34 -19.60
C ASP A 66 8.09 2.53 -19.98
N ALA A 67 6.80 2.42 -19.70
CA ALA A 67 5.83 3.47 -19.99
C ALA A 67 5.89 4.64 -18.99
N ILE A 68 6.12 4.36 -17.71
CA ILE A 68 6.23 5.36 -16.63
C ILE A 68 7.57 6.10 -16.74
N HIS A 69 8.67 5.39 -16.97
CA HIS A 69 10.01 5.96 -17.08
C HIS A 69 10.18 6.94 -18.25
N LYS A 70 9.28 6.93 -19.25
CA LYS A 70 9.25 8.00 -20.29
C LYS A 70 9.06 9.40 -19.73
N TYR A 71 8.53 9.48 -18.51
CA TYR A 71 8.27 10.74 -17.80
C TYR A 71 9.29 10.98 -16.67
N GLU A 72 10.36 10.19 -16.60
CA GLU A 72 11.42 10.27 -15.58
C GLU A 72 10.88 10.10 -14.14
N VAL A 73 9.77 9.37 -13.97
CA VAL A 73 9.12 9.10 -12.68
C VAL A 73 9.60 7.75 -12.16
N PRO A 74 10.16 7.68 -10.93
CA PRO A 74 10.47 6.42 -10.27
C PRO A 74 9.21 5.58 -10.08
N PHE A 75 9.35 4.25 -10.26
CA PHE A 75 8.23 3.33 -10.16
C PHE A 75 8.53 2.16 -9.22
N PHE A 76 7.77 2.09 -8.13
CA PHE A 76 7.80 0.98 -7.18
C PHE A 76 6.53 0.13 -7.31
N VAL A 77 6.53 -1.07 -6.76
CA VAL A 77 5.34 -1.91 -6.60
C VAL A 77 5.13 -2.27 -5.15
N GLN A 78 3.88 -2.21 -4.68
CA GLN A 78 3.54 -2.66 -3.33
C GLN A 78 3.33 -4.18 -3.32
N LEU A 79 4.22 -4.92 -2.62
CA LEU A 79 4.15 -6.37 -2.46
C LEU A 79 3.26 -6.76 -1.27
N LEU A 80 2.34 -7.70 -1.49
CA LEU A 80 1.31 -8.08 -0.54
C LEU A 80 1.14 -9.60 -0.43
N HIS A 81 0.91 -10.07 0.79
CA HIS A 81 0.23 -11.32 1.11
C HIS A 81 -0.95 -11.01 2.02
N ALA A 82 -2.17 -11.30 1.58
CA ALA A 82 -3.38 -10.82 2.24
C ALA A 82 -3.63 -11.45 3.64
N GLY A 83 -2.99 -12.60 3.94
CA GLY A 83 -3.22 -13.27 5.22
C GLY A 83 -4.70 -13.57 5.43
N VAL A 84 -5.22 -13.28 6.64
CA VAL A 84 -6.63 -13.51 7.00
C VAL A 84 -7.65 -12.67 6.22
N SER A 85 -7.19 -11.65 5.51
CA SER A 85 -8.04 -10.80 4.67
C SER A 85 -8.14 -11.28 3.22
N GLY A 86 -7.44 -12.37 2.89
CA GLY A 86 -7.41 -12.94 1.54
C GLY A 86 -8.59 -13.81 1.19
N ILE A 87 -8.57 -14.29 -0.06
CA ILE A 87 -9.60 -15.18 -0.61
C ILE A 87 -9.47 -16.64 -0.14
N ASP A 88 -8.33 -17.02 0.42
CA ASP A 88 -8.09 -18.38 0.93
C ASP A 88 -8.83 -18.59 2.26
N LYS A 89 -9.67 -19.61 2.31
CA LYS A 89 -10.41 -19.99 3.54
C LYS A 89 -9.51 -20.57 4.64
N ASN A 90 -8.31 -21.04 4.28
CA ASN A 90 -7.28 -21.51 5.20
C ASN A 90 -6.07 -20.56 5.15
N ALA A 91 -6.34 -19.27 5.30
CA ALA A 91 -5.33 -18.23 5.16
C ALA A 91 -4.17 -18.41 6.14
N ASP A 92 -2.98 -18.10 5.64
CA ASP A 92 -1.78 -18.02 6.46
C ASP A 92 -1.93 -16.90 7.52
N CYS A 93 -1.59 -17.18 8.77
CA CYS A 93 -1.64 -16.22 9.89
C CYS A 93 -0.50 -16.53 10.87
N PRO A 94 0.03 -15.55 11.61
CA PRO A 94 1.04 -15.84 12.65
C PRO A 94 0.50 -16.78 13.75
N SER A 95 -0.78 -16.65 14.13
CA SER A 95 -1.45 -17.55 15.08
C SER A 95 -2.86 -17.84 14.61
N ASP A 96 -3.49 -18.89 15.10
CA ASP A 96 -4.90 -19.17 14.80
C ASP A 96 -5.78 -17.95 15.11
N TYR A 97 -6.50 -17.47 14.10
CA TYR A 97 -7.32 -16.28 14.19
C TYR A 97 -8.79 -16.58 13.89
N ILE A 98 -9.64 -16.13 14.80
CA ILE A 98 -11.10 -16.30 14.74
C ILE A 98 -11.73 -14.93 14.68
N ARG A 99 -12.62 -14.71 13.72
CA ARG A 99 -13.43 -13.49 13.63
C ARG A 99 -14.93 -13.81 13.56
N ARG A 100 -15.76 -12.82 13.85
CA ARG A 100 -17.19 -12.91 13.59
C ARG A 100 -17.47 -12.67 12.11
N ASP A 101 -18.30 -13.52 11.52
CA ASP A 101 -18.80 -13.30 10.15
C ASP A 101 -19.96 -12.28 10.13
N GLY A 102 -20.49 -12.01 8.91
CA GLY A 102 -21.62 -11.08 8.73
C GLY A 102 -22.91 -11.45 9.49
N ASN A 103 -23.02 -12.70 9.96
CA ASN A 103 -24.14 -13.20 10.78
C ASN A 103 -23.81 -13.17 12.28
N GLY A 104 -22.61 -12.72 12.66
CA GLY A 104 -22.14 -12.68 14.04
C GLY A 104 -21.59 -14.02 14.57
N GLU A 105 -21.50 -15.05 13.75
CA GLU A 105 -20.94 -16.36 14.13
C GLU A 105 -19.41 -16.32 14.12
N LEU A 106 -18.78 -17.02 15.09
CA LEU A 106 -17.34 -17.16 15.14
C LEU A 106 -16.86 -18.15 14.08
N ARG A 107 -15.94 -17.71 13.21
CA ARG A 107 -15.32 -18.54 12.16
C ARG A 107 -13.82 -18.38 12.14
N SER A 108 -13.12 -19.47 11.88
CA SER A 108 -11.68 -19.41 11.58
C SER A 108 -11.44 -18.54 10.36
N ALA A 109 -10.61 -17.52 10.50
CA ALA A 109 -10.21 -16.63 9.41
C ALA A 109 -8.75 -16.86 9.00
N GLY A 110 -7.94 -17.53 9.84
CA GLY A 110 -6.56 -17.88 9.54
C GLY A 110 -6.04 -18.99 10.45
N ARG A 111 -5.02 -19.68 9.98
CA ARG A 111 -4.32 -20.74 10.70
C ARG A 111 -2.88 -20.37 10.95
N GLU A 112 -2.39 -20.81 12.10
CA GLU A 112 -1.00 -20.62 12.46
C GLU A 112 -0.06 -21.26 11.45
N MET A 113 0.89 -20.47 10.95
CA MET A 113 1.91 -20.91 10.02
C MET A 113 2.98 -21.73 10.77
N SER A 114 3.41 -22.87 10.19
CA SER A 114 4.61 -23.54 10.63
C SER A 114 5.86 -22.68 10.35
N ALA A 115 6.96 -22.92 11.05
CA ALA A 115 8.24 -22.27 10.76
C ALA A 115 8.72 -22.50 9.31
N GLY A 116 8.40 -23.67 8.73
CA GLY A 116 8.64 -23.95 7.31
C GLY A 116 7.82 -23.03 6.40
N ARG A 117 6.52 -22.88 6.69
CA ARG A 117 5.64 -22.02 5.90
C ARG A 117 6.03 -20.54 5.99
N ILE A 118 6.50 -20.07 7.15
CA ILE A 118 7.02 -18.70 7.30
C ILE A 118 8.20 -18.48 6.34
N ARG A 119 9.17 -19.41 6.30
CA ARG A 119 10.32 -19.30 5.38
C ARG A 119 9.89 -19.30 3.91
N GLU A 120 8.97 -20.18 3.52
CA GLU A 120 8.43 -20.21 2.15
C GLU A 120 7.82 -18.86 1.73
N VAL A 121 7.05 -18.22 2.64
CA VAL A 121 6.42 -16.93 2.33
C VAL A 121 7.45 -15.80 2.30
N ILE A 122 8.46 -15.82 3.16
CA ILE A 122 9.61 -14.90 3.06
C ILE A 122 10.26 -15.01 1.68
N ASP A 123 10.56 -16.24 1.24
CA ASP A 123 11.14 -16.51 -0.08
C ASP A 123 10.21 -16.05 -1.22
N ASP A 124 8.89 -16.14 -1.06
CA ASP A 124 7.91 -15.65 -2.03
C ASP A 124 8.01 -14.12 -2.20
N PHE A 125 8.12 -13.36 -1.11
CA PHE A 125 8.36 -11.91 -1.15
C PHE A 125 9.69 -11.57 -1.83
N VAL A 126 10.76 -12.26 -1.48
CA VAL A 126 12.08 -12.05 -2.10
C VAL A 126 12.05 -12.33 -3.59
N ARG A 127 11.46 -13.45 -4.01
CA ARG A 127 11.30 -13.78 -5.44
C ARG A 127 10.45 -12.75 -6.19
N ALA A 128 9.41 -12.21 -5.55
CA ALA A 128 8.58 -11.16 -6.15
C ALA A 128 9.39 -9.86 -6.34
N ALA A 129 10.21 -9.47 -5.36
CA ALA A 129 11.11 -8.31 -5.47
C ALA A 129 12.15 -8.49 -6.60
N VAL A 130 12.76 -9.67 -6.72
CA VAL A 130 13.68 -9.99 -7.83
C VAL A 130 12.98 -9.89 -9.18
N ARG A 131 11.70 -10.30 -9.29
CA ARG A 131 10.93 -10.13 -10.53
C ARG A 131 10.63 -8.66 -10.81
N ALA A 132 10.32 -7.86 -9.78
CA ALA A 132 10.13 -6.42 -9.92
C ALA A 132 11.41 -5.75 -10.44
N GLN A 133 12.57 -6.06 -9.86
CA GLN A 133 13.85 -5.54 -10.32
C GLN A 133 14.17 -5.96 -11.77
N ARG A 134 13.94 -7.23 -12.11
CA ARG A 134 14.12 -7.72 -13.51
C ARG A 134 13.18 -7.06 -14.51
N ALA A 135 12.00 -6.63 -14.06
CA ALA A 135 11.06 -5.87 -14.87
C ALA A 135 11.46 -4.39 -15.02
N GLY A 136 12.54 -3.95 -14.36
CA GLY A 136 13.04 -2.58 -14.45
C GLY A 136 12.36 -1.60 -13.49
N LEU A 137 11.70 -2.08 -12.43
CA LEU A 137 11.19 -1.22 -11.37
C LEU A 137 12.37 -0.72 -10.51
N ASP A 138 12.24 0.48 -9.95
CA ASP A 138 13.28 1.13 -9.13
C ASP A 138 13.25 0.66 -7.67
N GLY A 139 12.14 0.05 -7.24
CA GLY A 139 11.99 -0.43 -5.88
C GLY A 139 10.70 -1.17 -5.61
N ILE A 140 10.53 -1.52 -4.34
CA ILE A 140 9.30 -2.11 -3.80
C ILE A 140 8.87 -1.43 -2.50
N GLU A 141 7.62 -1.62 -2.17
CA GLU A 141 7.06 -1.33 -0.88
C GLU A 141 6.42 -2.60 -0.29
N LEU A 142 6.80 -3.00 0.91
CA LEU A 142 6.12 -4.08 1.61
C LEU A 142 4.81 -3.60 2.22
N HIS A 143 3.72 -4.34 2.04
CA HIS A 143 2.44 -3.98 2.65
C HIS A 143 2.34 -4.47 4.09
N GLY A 144 2.76 -3.63 5.04
CA GLY A 144 2.83 -3.90 6.48
C GLY A 144 1.69 -3.28 7.31
N CYS A 145 0.53 -2.97 6.70
CA CYS A 145 -0.66 -2.44 7.39
C CYS A 145 -1.97 -3.07 6.87
N HIS A 146 -3.13 -2.52 7.22
CA HIS A 146 -4.47 -2.87 6.72
C HIS A 146 -4.87 -4.35 6.88
N SER A 147 -4.51 -4.97 7.99
CA SER A 147 -4.88 -6.36 8.32
C SER A 147 -4.22 -7.43 7.43
N TYR A 148 -3.18 -7.11 6.65
CA TYR A 148 -2.49 -8.08 5.81
C TYR A 148 -1.37 -8.80 6.58
N LEU A 149 -0.75 -9.81 5.99
CA LEU A 149 0.07 -10.77 6.73
C LEU A 149 1.21 -10.13 7.54
N ILE A 150 1.97 -9.19 6.96
CA ILE A 150 3.05 -8.50 7.67
C ILE A 150 2.50 -7.72 8.87
N CYS A 151 1.38 -6.99 8.70
CA CYS A 151 0.66 -6.30 9.77
C CYS A 151 0.22 -7.27 10.88
N GLN A 152 -0.26 -8.47 10.49
CA GLN A 152 -0.65 -9.51 11.46
C GLN A 152 0.53 -9.99 12.30
N PHE A 153 1.74 -10.05 11.73
CA PHE A 153 2.95 -10.37 12.50
C PHE A 153 3.32 -9.27 13.49
N PHE A 154 3.21 -7.99 13.12
CA PHE A 154 3.48 -6.86 14.00
C PHE A 154 2.48 -6.75 15.16
N ASN A 155 1.21 -7.05 14.92
CA ASN A 155 0.14 -6.81 15.89
C ASN A 155 0.13 -7.84 17.02
N ARG A 156 0.36 -7.40 18.27
CA ARG A 156 0.42 -8.29 19.45
C ARG A 156 -0.89 -8.98 19.78
N ASN A 157 -2.03 -8.46 19.33
CA ASN A 157 -3.33 -9.10 19.56
C ASN A 157 -3.52 -10.30 18.64
N ILE A 158 -2.87 -10.31 17.48
CA ILE A 158 -2.96 -11.35 16.47
C ILE A 158 -1.81 -12.34 16.61
N ASN A 159 -0.57 -11.84 16.70
CA ASN A 159 0.63 -12.66 16.82
C ASN A 159 0.87 -13.07 18.27
N ARG A 160 0.40 -14.25 18.61
CA ARG A 160 0.53 -14.89 19.94
C ARG A 160 1.48 -16.07 19.90
N ARG A 161 2.38 -16.11 18.93
CA ARG A 161 3.40 -17.17 18.81
C ARG A 161 4.37 -17.16 20.00
N GLU A 162 4.86 -18.32 20.38
CA GLU A 162 5.87 -18.49 21.43
C GLU A 162 7.29 -18.62 20.86
N ASP A 163 7.42 -18.80 19.55
CA ASP A 163 8.71 -18.87 18.86
C ASP A 163 9.32 -17.47 18.60
N ILE A 164 10.46 -17.45 17.90
CA ILE A 164 11.20 -16.22 17.62
C ILE A 164 10.35 -15.17 16.87
N TYR A 165 9.37 -15.56 16.04
CA TYR A 165 8.50 -14.67 15.30
C TYR A 165 7.36 -14.08 16.17
N GLY A 166 7.11 -14.63 17.35
CA GLY A 166 6.23 -14.05 18.36
C GLY A 166 6.99 -13.20 19.37
N GLN A 167 8.19 -13.62 19.77
CA GLN A 167 9.07 -12.88 20.68
C GLN A 167 9.62 -11.59 20.03
N ARG A 168 9.90 -11.64 18.73
CA ARG A 168 10.37 -10.55 17.88
C ARG A 168 9.42 -10.39 16.69
N ARG A 169 8.30 -9.71 16.91
CA ARG A 169 7.22 -9.60 15.91
C ARG A 169 7.63 -8.92 14.61
N GLU A 170 8.61 -8.02 14.68
CA GLU A 170 9.24 -7.36 13.55
C GLU A 170 10.05 -8.31 12.66
N LYS A 171 10.48 -9.45 13.21
CA LYS A 171 11.43 -10.37 12.53
C LYS A 171 10.94 -10.83 11.16
N PHE A 172 9.64 -11.07 10.99
CA PHE A 172 9.09 -11.50 9.70
C PHE A 172 9.34 -10.45 8.61
N ALA A 173 9.08 -9.17 8.89
CA ALA A 173 9.36 -8.07 7.97
C ALA A 173 10.86 -7.87 7.75
N LEU A 174 11.67 -7.97 8.82
CA LEU A 174 13.13 -7.84 8.74
C LEU A 174 13.77 -8.94 7.90
N ASP A 175 13.31 -10.20 8.04
CA ASP A 175 13.84 -11.32 7.24
C ASP A 175 13.50 -11.14 5.75
N ILE A 176 12.32 -10.57 5.42
CA ILE A 176 11.94 -10.23 4.05
C ILE A 176 12.88 -9.13 3.51
N LEU A 177 13.02 -8.01 4.24
CA LEU A 177 13.86 -6.88 3.83
C LEU A 177 15.32 -7.33 3.64
N GLN A 178 15.86 -8.12 4.57
CA GLN A 178 17.20 -8.68 4.46
C GLN A 178 17.35 -9.56 3.21
N GLY A 179 16.42 -10.48 2.97
CA GLY A 179 16.45 -11.35 1.78
C GLY A 179 16.37 -10.56 0.46
N ILE A 180 15.59 -9.47 0.43
CA ILE A 180 15.52 -8.55 -0.71
C ILE A 180 16.86 -7.84 -0.90
N ARG A 181 17.46 -7.32 0.16
CA ARG A 181 18.76 -6.65 0.12
C ARG A 181 19.86 -7.58 -0.40
N GLU A 182 19.90 -8.82 0.10
CA GLU A 182 20.85 -9.84 -0.34
C GLU A 182 20.68 -10.25 -1.80
N SER A 183 19.43 -10.24 -2.31
CA SER A 183 19.10 -10.71 -3.67
C SER A 183 19.10 -9.62 -4.73
N CYS A 184 18.73 -8.38 -4.37
CA CYS A 184 18.56 -7.26 -5.30
C CYS A 184 19.68 -6.20 -5.16
N GLY A 185 20.49 -6.23 -4.09
CA GLY A 185 21.55 -5.26 -3.85
C GLY A 185 21.08 -3.98 -3.15
N GLU A 186 22.05 -3.09 -2.85
CA GLU A 186 21.80 -1.87 -2.07
C GLU A 186 21.08 -0.77 -2.87
N ASP A 187 21.23 -0.75 -4.20
CA ASP A 187 20.64 0.28 -5.07
C ASP A 187 19.13 0.06 -5.34
N PHE A 188 18.60 -1.12 -5.03
CA PHE A 188 17.18 -1.42 -5.21
C PHE A 188 16.39 -0.99 -3.97
N VAL A 189 15.56 0.05 -4.10
CA VAL A 189 14.83 0.64 -2.97
C VAL A 189 13.82 -0.35 -2.38
N ALA A 190 13.85 -0.54 -1.06
CA ALA A 190 12.94 -1.43 -0.35
C ALA A 190 12.35 -0.74 0.89
N GLY A 191 11.16 -0.17 0.74
CA GLY A 191 10.43 0.46 1.83
C GLY A 191 9.29 -0.41 2.37
N ILE A 192 8.58 0.13 3.35
CA ILE A 192 7.43 -0.55 3.95
C ILE A 192 6.29 0.43 4.24
N ARG A 193 5.08 0.06 3.85
CA ARG A 193 3.88 0.71 4.33
C ARG A 193 3.52 0.13 5.70
N LEU A 194 3.72 0.95 6.74
CA LEU A 194 3.57 0.55 8.14
C LEU A 194 2.27 1.09 8.74
N GLY A 195 1.63 0.29 9.57
CA GLY A 195 0.51 0.74 10.40
C GLY A 195 0.99 1.54 11.61
N ALA A 196 0.48 2.77 11.76
CA ALA A 196 0.79 3.61 12.92
C ALA A 196 0.17 3.10 14.23
N PHE A 197 -0.88 2.28 14.11
CA PHE A 197 -1.67 1.79 15.25
C PHE A 197 -1.79 0.26 15.17
N GLU A 198 -0.71 -0.45 15.58
CA GLU A 198 -0.68 -1.90 15.51
C GLU A 198 -0.27 -2.56 16.85
N PRO A 199 -1.20 -2.61 17.83
CA PRO A 199 -2.59 -2.11 17.81
C PRO A 199 -2.74 -0.64 18.19
N ASP A 200 -1.76 0.04 18.73
CA ASP A 200 -1.79 1.44 19.15
C ASP A 200 -0.54 2.20 18.68
N LEU A 201 -0.51 3.52 18.94
CA LEU A 201 0.56 4.39 18.47
C LEU A 201 1.94 4.03 19.08
N GLU A 202 1.98 3.60 20.33
CA GLU A 202 3.24 3.22 20.99
C GLU A 202 3.86 2.00 20.31
N ASP A 203 3.05 0.99 20.00
CA ASP A 203 3.48 -0.17 19.23
C ASP A 203 3.88 0.21 17.80
N GLY A 204 3.14 1.11 17.15
CA GLY A 204 3.49 1.61 15.82
C GLY A 204 4.85 2.29 15.80
N ILE A 205 5.12 3.20 16.73
CA ILE A 205 6.42 3.89 16.87
C ILE A 205 7.53 2.87 17.17
N ARG A 206 7.29 1.92 18.07
CA ARG A 206 8.27 0.85 18.36
C ARG A 206 8.59 0.04 17.12
N ASN A 207 7.60 -0.36 16.33
CA ASN A 207 7.80 -1.10 15.09
C ASN A 207 8.59 -0.27 14.08
N ALA A 208 8.32 1.03 13.96
CA ALA A 208 9.07 1.93 13.10
C ALA A 208 10.55 2.03 13.49
N LEU A 209 10.85 2.18 14.79
CA LEU A 209 12.22 2.22 15.30
C LEU A 209 13.00 0.92 15.04
N LEU A 210 12.34 -0.23 15.02
CA LEU A 210 12.96 -1.52 14.71
C LEU A 210 13.28 -1.68 13.21
N LEU A 211 12.66 -0.88 12.35
CA LEU A 211 12.86 -0.86 10.90
C LEU A 211 13.92 0.19 10.48
N ASP A 212 14.35 1.06 11.40
CA ASP A 212 15.36 2.08 11.12
C ASP A 212 16.68 1.47 10.61
N GLY A 213 17.18 2.02 9.51
CA GLY A 213 18.37 1.49 8.80
C GLY A 213 18.20 0.09 8.20
N LYS A 214 16.95 -0.42 8.09
CA LYS A 214 16.61 -1.70 7.46
C LYS A 214 15.67 -1.53 6.28
N ALA A 215 14.72 -0.62 6.38
CA ALA A 215 13.92 -0.13 5.26
C ALA A 215 14.48 1.20 4.78
N ASP A 216 14.29 1.51 3.49
CA ASP A 216 14.76 2.77 2.89
C ASP A 216 13.76 3.91 3.12
N PHE A 217 12.48 3.59 3.37
CA PHE A 217 11.44 4.56 3.72
C PHE A 217 10.28 3.90 4.47
N LEU A 218 9.49 4.72 5.17
CA LEU A 218 8.19 4.34 5.74
C LEU A 218 7.08 5.13 5.04
N ASP A 219 6.10 4.44 4.46
CA ASP A 219 4.79 5.00 4.11
C ASP A 219 3.83 4.68 5.25
N VAL A 220 3.31 5.69 5.95
CA VAL A 220 2.57 5.48 7.19
C VAL A 220 1.07 5.56 6.96
N SER A 221 0.40 4.45 7.27
CA SER A 221 -1.05 4.35 7.28
C SER A 221 -1.52 3.79 8.63
N TYR A 222 -2.72 3.21 8.69
CA TYR A 222 -3.19 2.52 9.89
C TYR A 222 -4.21 1.43 9.51
N GLY A 223 -4.51 0.61 10.50
CA GLY A 223 -5.73 -0.14 10.53
C GLY A 223 -5.58 -1.63 10.33
N PHE A 224 -5.68 -2.35 11.43
CA PHE A 224 -6.25 -3.68 11.43
C PHE A 224 -7.69 -3.52 11.93
N ALA A 225 -8.66 -3.62 11.04
CA ALA A 225 -10.08 -3.41 11.38
C ALA A 225 -10.52 -4.33 12.54
N GLY A 226 -10.95 -3.71 13.64
CA GLY A 226 -11.34 -4.38 14.88
C GLY A 226 -10.23 -4.65 15.89
N GLU A 227 -8.97 -4.45 15.52
CA GLU A 227 -7.81 -4.70 16.38
C GLU A 227 -6.93 -3.48 16.63
N SER A 228 -7.01 -2.47 15.76
CA SER A 228 -6.28 -1.21 15.90
C SER A 228 -7.12 -0.15 16.61
N VAL A 229 -6.46 0.70 17.39
CA VAL A 229 -7.07 1.83 18.10
C VAL A 229 -6.48 3.14 17.55
N PRO A 230 -6.95 3.63 16.39
CA PRO A 230 -6.47 4.88 15.81
C PRO A 230 -6.78 6.05 16.74
N TYR A 231 -5.82 6.98 16.85
CA TYR A 231 -5.93 8.15 17.70
C TYR A 231 -5.28 9.37 17.05
N ARG A 232 -5.85 10.53 17.31
CA ARG A 232 -5.23 11.84 17.09
C ARG A 232 -5.73 12.82 18.12
N PRO A 233 -4.96 13.86 18.50
CA PRO A 233 -5.42 14.89 19.40
C PRO A 233 -6.66 15.64 18.87
N GLU A 234 -7.52 16.08 19.77
CA GLU A 234 -8.64 16.93 19.41
C GLU A 234 -8.12 18.22 18.74
N GLY A 235 -8.77 18.63 17.64
CA GLY A 235 -8.36 19.80 16.86
C GLY A 235 -7.17 19.58 15.92
N TYR A 236 -6.56 18.40 15.87
CA TYR A 236 -5.53 18.10 14.90
C TYR A 236 -6.13 18.12 13.47
N PRO A 237 -5.53 18.88 12.51
CA PRO A 237 -6.23 19.20 11.26
C PRO A 237 -6.23 18.08 10.22
N PHE A 238 -5.40 17.03 10.39
CA PHE A 238 -5.24 15.95 9.44
C PHE A 238 -5.79 14.63 9.99
N SER A 239 -5.67 13.56 9.19
CA SER A 239 -6.09 12.20 9.57
C SER A 239 -5.19 11.60 10.67
N GLU A 240 -5.68 10.53 11.28
CA GLU A 240 -4.92 9.71 12.22
C GLU A 240 -3.65 9.13 11.59
N ALA A 241 -3.69 8.80 10.28
CA ALA A 241 -2.52 8.30 9.56
C ALA A 241 -1.41 9.36 9.47
N ILE A 242 -1.74 10.61 9.13
CA ILE A 242 -0.77 11.72 9.09
C ILE A 242 -0.26 12.04 10.50
N TYR A 243 -1.13 11.97 11.53
CA TYR A 243 -0.67 12.13 12.90
C TYR A 243 0.33 11.04 13.30
N GLY A 244 0.04 9.78 12.98
CA GLY A 244 0.98 8.68 13.20
C GLY A 244 2.31 8.86 12.47
N ALA A 245 2.26 9.29 11.20
CA ALA A 245 3.45 9.60 10.42
C ALA A 245 4.31 10.70 11.05
N GLN A 246 3.67 11.79 11.51
CA GLN A 246 4.34 12.87 12.24
C GLN A 246 5.05 12.36 13.50
N GLU A 247 4.38 11.55 14.32
CA GLU A 247 4.97 11.04 15.55
C GLU A 247 6.15 10.07 15.26
N MET A 248 6.05 9.25 14.22
CA MET A 248 7.15 8.40 13.76
C MET A 248 8.32 9.24 13.23
N LYS A 249 8.06 10.26 12.40
CA LYS A 249 9.11 11.15 11.86
C LYS A 249 9.90 11.86 12.96
N LYS A 250 9.27 12.25 14.06
CA LYS A 250 9.97 12.84 15.22
C LYS A 250 10.98 11.89 15.84
N CYS A 251 10.72 10.58 15.78
CA CYS A 251 11.61 9.55 16.32
C CYS A 251 12.66 9.06 15.31
N LEU A 252 12.45 9.33 14.01
CA LEU A 252 13.23 8.84 12.88
C LEU A 252 13.63 10.00 11.95
N PRO A 253 14.45 10.96 12.42
CA PRO A 253 14.74 12.19 11.67
C PRO A 253 15.41 11.94 10.32
N ASP A 254 16.23 10.90 10.21
CA ASP A 254 17.02 10.59 9.01
C ASP A 254 16.29 9.65 8.03
N MET A 255 15.25 8.94 8.48
CA MET A 255 14.46 8.04 7.63
C MET A 255 13.40 8.85 6.85
N PRO A 256 13.28 8.67 5.53
CA PRO A 256 12.15 9.20 4.77
C PRO A 256 10.82 8.62 5.27
N VAL A 257 9.89 9.50 5.65
CA VAL A 257 8.54 9.14 6.12
C VAL A 257 7.51 9.80 5.23
N PHE A 258 6.61 9.00 4.67
CA PHE A 258 5.52 9.45 3.82
C PHE A 258 4.22 9.50 4.63
N GLY A 259 3.41 10.52 4.40
CA GLY A 259 2.11 10.69 5.01
C GLY A 259 0.98 10.49 4.00
N VAL A 260 -0.06 9.76 4.40
CA VAL A 260 -1.19 9.44 3.54
C VAL A 260 -2.53 9.70 4.23
N ASP A 261 -3.56 9.72 3.46
CA ASP A 261 -4.98 9.84 3.80
C ASP A 261 -5.50 11.27 4.01
N GLY A 262 -6.67 11.49 3.43
CA GLY A 262 -7.39 12.75 3.54
C GLY A 262 -6.93 13.85 2.58
N ILE A 263 -5.80 13.70 1.93
CA ILE A 263 -5.23 14.69 1.00
C ILE A 263 -5.91 14.59 -0.37
N THR A 264 -6.58 15.66 -0.78
CA THR A 264 -7.43 15.66 -1.99
C THR A 264 -7.23 16.88 -2.89
N ASP A 265 -6.43 17.84 -2.46
CA ASP A 265 -6.06 19.04 -3.21
C ASP A 265 -4.63 19.49 -2.85
N ALA A 266 -4.05 20.37 -3.67
CA ALA A 266 -2.66 20.83 -3.51
C ALA A 266 -2.44 21.60 -2.20
N GLU A 267 -3.41 22.43 -1.78
CA GLU A 267 -3.29 23.21 -0.56
C GLU A 267 -3.23 22.31 0.68
N SER A 268 -4.08 21.30 0.76
CA SER A 268 -4.05 20.33 1.87
C SER A 268 -2.79 19.50 1.88
N ALA A 269 -2.21 19.17 0.72
CA ALA A 269 -0.92 18.48 0.62
C ALA A 269 0.21 19.33 1.19
N GLU A 270 0.31 20.60 0.76
CA GLU A 270 1.34 21.53 1.23
C GLU A 270 1.22 21.79 2.74
N GLN A 271 0.01 22.02 3.24
CA GLN A 271 -0.23 22.21 4.67
C GLN A 271 0.16 20.98 5.49
N ALA A 272 -0.10 19.78 4.96
CA ALA A 272 0.28 18.53 5.61
C ALA A 272 1.80 18.39 5.70
N LEU A 273 2.54 18.61 4.62
CA LEU A 273 4.00 18.62 4.60
C LEU A 273 4.57 19.59 5.64
N GLN A 274 4.15 20.85 5.58
CA GLN A 274 4.70 21.90 6.46
C GLN A 274 4.42 21.66 7.95
N ARG A 275 3.24 21.11 8.30
CA ARG A 275 2.83 20.99 9.70
C ARG A 275 3.20 19.64 10.32
N SER A 276 3.23 18.57 9.56
CA SER A 276 3.58 17.23 10.08
C SER A 276 5.09 16.96 10.05
N GLY A 277 5.83 17.64 9.17
CA GLY A 277 7.27 17.43 8.99
C GLY A 277 7.61 16.11 8.30
N VAL A 278 6.63 15.41 7.70
CA VAL A 278 6.90 14.24 6.85
C VAL A 278 7.59 14.67 5.55
N ASP A 279 8.33 13.77 4.93
CA ASP A 279 9.16 14.09 3.77
C ASP A 279 8.38 14.08 2.45
N MET A 280 7.28 13.31 2.39
CA MET A 280 6.44 13.16 1.21
C MET A 280 4.98 12.96 1.57
N ILE A 281 4.08 13.36 0.67
CA ILE A 281 2.63 13.14 0.81
C ILE A 281 2.10 12.27 -0.32
N ASP A 282 1.40 11.21 0.04
CA ASP A 282 0.71 10.34 -0.90
C ASP A 282 -0.65 10.89 -1.29
N VAL A 283 -0.83 11.14 -2.57
CA VAL A 283 -2.08 11.60 -3.14
C VAL A 283 -2.72 10.49 -3.97
N GLY A 284 -3.69 9.78 -3.41
CA GLY A 284 -4.41 8.72 -4.14
C GLY A 284 -5.64 9.27 -4.88
N ARG A 285 -6.64 9.72 -4.12
CA ARG A 285 -7.94 10.14 -4.67
C ARG A 285 -7.87 11.40 -5.55
N GLY A 286 -6.91 12.29 -5.29
CA GLY A 286 -6.65 13.46 -6.14
C GLY A 286 -6.32 13.04 -7.57
N PHE A 287 -5.39 12.13 -7.76
CA PHE A 287 -5.03 11.57 -9.08
C PHE A 287 -6.16 10.76 -9.74
N LEU A 288 -7.09 10.18 -8.97
CA LEU A 288 -8.27 9.55 -9.54
C LEU A 288 -9.25 10.58 -10.12
N VAL A 289 -9.36 11.75 -9.50
CA VAL A 289 -10.18 12.88 -10.01
C VAL A 289 -9.52 13.52 -11.22
N ASN A 290 -8.25 13.86 -11.10
CA ASN A 290 -7.46 14.50 -12.15
C ASN A 290 -6.11 13.79 -12.31
N PRO A 291 -5.89 12.99 -13.36
CA PRO A 291 -4.58 12.38 -13.61
C PRO A 291 -3.44 13.39 -13.77
N ASP A 292 -3.71 14.63 -14.14
CA ASP A 292 -2.77 15.75 -14.26
C ASP A 292 -2.59 16.54 -12.93
N PHE A 293 -2.88 15.90 -11.81
CA PHE A 293 -2.90 16.54 -10.48
C PHE A 293 -1.56 17.20 -10.12
N GLY A 294 -0.44 16.51 -10.35
CA GLY A 294 0.89 17.02 -10.00
C GLY A 294 1.27 18.27 -10.80
N ASN A 295 1.12 18.25 -12.13
CA ASN A 295 1.38 19.40 -12.98
C ASN A 295 0.43 20.56 -12.64
N ALA A 296 -0.86 20.27 -12.43
CA ALA A 296 -1.83 21.28 -12.05
C ALA A 296 -1.46 21.97 -10.72
N ALA A 297 -0.99 21.19 -9.73
CA ALA A 297 -0.53 21.71 -8.45
C ALA A 297 0.69 22.63 -8.61
N LEU A 298 1.69 22.20 -9.38
CA LEU A 298 2.91 22.98 -9.65
C LEU A 298 2.63 24.28 -10.40
N GLU A 299 1.67 24.27 -11.31
CA GLU A 299 1.29 25.42 -12.14
C GLU A 299 0.22 26.31 -11.50
N GLY A 300 -0.28 25.98 -10.32
CA GLY A 300 -1.34 26.72 -9.62
C GLY A 300 -2.70 26.63 -10.35
N ARG A 301 -2.92 25.57 -11.15
CA ARG A 301 -4.20 25.28 -11.82
C ARG A 301 -5.14 24.51 -10.88
N ASP A 302 -6.42 24.48 -11.25
CA ASP A 302 -7.40 23.62 -10.56
C ASP A 302 -7.00 22.14 -10.66
N CYS A 303 -6.71 21.53 -9.51
CA CYS A 303 -6.37 20.11 -9.42
C CYS A 303 -7.59 19.19 -9.44
N GLY A 304 -8.79 19.74 -9.40
CA GLY A 304 -10.00 18.99 -9.09
C GLY A 304 -10.05 18.57 -7.61
N LYS A 305 -11.24 18.18 -7.14
CA LYS A 305 -11.46 17.83 -5.73
C LYS A 305 -12.21 16.52 -5.56
N CYS A 306 -11.70 15.66 -4.70
CA CYS A 306 -12.42 14.45 -4.29
C CYS A 306 -13.67 14.80 -3.47
N LEU A 307 -14.81 14.19 -3.80
CA LEU A 307 -16.10 14.47 -3.15
C LEU A 307 -16.35 13.63 -1.89
N HIS A 308 -15.39 12.81 -1.45
CA HIS A 308 -15.54 11.92 -0.28
C HIS A 308 -16.85 11.12 -0.28
N CYS A 309 -17.12 10.41 -1.38
CA CYS A 309 -18.37 9.68 -1.61
C CYS A 309 -18.76 8.77 -0.43
N ARG A 310 -20.07 8.76 -0.08
CA ARG A 310 -20.64 7.90 0.96
C ARG A 310 -21.60 6.89 0.33
N PRO A 311 -21.76 5.65 0.86
CA PRO A 311 -21.04 5.07 2.02
C PRO A 311 -19.61 4.64 1.70
N ALA A 312 -19.21 4.57 0.43
CA ALA A 312 -17.87 4.19 -0.01
C ALA A 312 -17.47 4.99 -1.27
N CYS A 313 -16.18 5.00 -1.61
CA CYS A 313 -15.69 5.60 -2.83
C CYS A 313 -16.35 4.93 -4.05
N ARG A 314 -17.00 5.72 -4.92
CA ARG A 314 -17.63 5.21 -6.15
C ARG A 314 -16.62 4.79 -7.21
N TRP A 315 -15.36 5.12 -7.01
CA TRP A 315 -14.26 4.57 -7.77
C TRP A 315 -13.80 3.19 -7.25
N SER A 316 -14.46 2.65 -6.25
CA SER A 316 -14.12 1.32 -5.73
C SER A 316 -14.57 0.24 -6.71
N PRO A 317 -13.66 -0.66 -7.12
CA PRO A 317 -13.98 -1.77 -8.01
C PRO A 317 -15.01 -2.74 -7.41
N PHE A 318 -15.20 -2.75 -6.09
CA PHE A 318 -16.21 -3.56 -5.40
C PHE A 318 -17.66 -3.10 -5.65
N LEU A 319 -17.85 -1.89 -6.16
CA LEU A 319 -19.18 -1.29 -6.38
C LEU A 319 -19.58 -1.24 -7.86
N ASN A 320 -18.67 -1.52 -8.80
CA ASN A 320 -18.88 -1.37 -10.24
C ASN A 320 -18.25 -2.52 -11.02
N ASP A 321 -18.79 -2.79 -12.18
CA ASP A 321 -18.35 -3.76 -13.20
C ASP A 321 -17.00 -3.43 -13.88
N GLY A 322 -16.17 -2.61 -13.24
CA GLY A 322 -14.90 -2.12 -13.77
C GLY A 322 -15.02 -0.83 -14.61
N THR A 323 -16.23 -0.30 -14.82
CA THR A 323 -16.44 1.04 -15.36
C THR A 323 -16.56 2.04 -14.21
N VAL A 324 -15.45 2.70 -13.92
CA VAL A 324 -15.43 3.59 -12.77
C VAL A 324 -15.82 5.00 -13.15
N GLN A 325 -16.99 5.41 -12.69
CA GLN A 325 -17.42 6.80 -12.79
C GLN A 325 -17.17 7.52 -11.46
N CYS A 326 -16.03 8.21 -11.34
CA CYS A 326 -15.79 9.12 -10.23
C CYS A 326 -16.62 10.39 -10.40
N PRO A 327 -17.58 10.71 -9.51
CA PRO A 327 -18.37 11.93 -9.63
C PRO A 327 -17.51 13.20 -9.55
N GLY A 328 -16.43 13.19 -8.78
CA GLY A 328 -15.48 14.29 -8.71
C GLY A 328 -14.78 14.52 -10.05
N ARG A 329 -14.33 13.43 -10.72
CA ARG A 329 -13.76 13.51 -12.06
C ARG A 329 -14.76 14.05 -13.09
N ASN A 330 -15.99 13.58 -13.05
CA ASN A 330 -17.03 14.06 -13.99
C ASN A 330 -17.31 15.56 -13.80
N LEU A 331 -17.36 16.06 -12.58
CA LEU A 331 -17.51 17.49 -12.30
C LEU A 331 -16.29 18.28 -12.78
N PHE A 332 -15.09 17.79 -12.50
CA PHE A 332 -13.84 18.41 -12.94
C PHE A 332 -13.78 18.51 -14.48
N LEU A 333 -14.06 17.42 -15.21
CA LEU A 333 -14.06 17.44 -16.67
C LEU A 333 -15.06 18.45 -17.26
N ARG A 334 -16.27 18.54 -16.67
CA ARG A 334 -17.28 19.55 -17.09
C ARG A 334 -16.81 20.98 -16.85
N SER A 335 -16.13 21.25 -15.72
CA SER A 335 -15.57 22.58 -15.42
C SER A 335 -14.47 22.98 -16.42
N GLN A 336 -13.79 22.01 -17.03
CA GLN A 336 -12.79 22.22 -18.08
C GLN A 336 -13.38 22.28 -19.49
N GLY A 337 -14.71 22.28 -19.64
CA GLY A 337 -15.39 22.34 -20.95
C GLY A 337 -15.37 21.01 -21.72
N ASN A 338 -14.98 19.90 -21.09
CA ASN A 338 -15.00 18.58 -21.71
C ASN A 338 -16.34 17.89 -21.47
N GLU A 339 -16.98 17.39 -22.53
CA GLU A 339 -18.14 16.52 -22.38
C GLU A 339 -17.73 15.19 -21.75
N CYS A 340 -18.53 14.73 -20.76
CA CYS A 340 -18.35 13.39 -20.19
C CYS A 340 -18.76 12.35 -21.24
N CYS A 341 -17.83 11.53 -21.71
CA CYS A 341 -18.13 10.30 -22.47
C CYS A 341 -18.76 9.24 -21.57
#